data_1c21d0a8df4efbf096c48d0e0667d748
#
_entry.id   1c21d0a8df4efbf096c48d0e0667d748
#
_cell.length_a   1.000
_cell.length_b   1.000
_cell.length_c   1.000
_cell.angle_alpha   90.00
_cell.angle_beta   90.00
_cell.angle_gamma   90.00
#
_symmetry.space_group_name_H-M   'P 1'
#
loop_
_entity.id
_entity.type
_entity.pdbx_description
1 polymer ?
#
loop_
_entity_poly.entity_id
_entity_poly.type
_entity_poly.pdbx_seq_one_letter_code
_entity_poly.pdbx_strand_id
1 'polypeptide(L)'
;MTHTLLRLALAAAFTLALPAADRHVIVVSLDGLKGSTLRNIASLKRNTPNLIDMTTRGAVSEGLTGVYPTVTYPSHTTLVTGRSPSAHGILGNTLFDPERQLNGAWYWYSELIAVPTLWHAARDKGLKTAAVYWPVTVGAAIDFNIPEFRSPRTLEDRLLFRAAATPGLAAEFEKKYGQLPIGPFPDKTRAQMAAHIIETRKPELLLLHLIDYDHEEHSYGPDAPEALPTLEAIDSAIGLLRAAVKQAGIEAKTTFLLVSDHGFRPISKVLQPNAVLTSLGLGAPANDASKWRVGVHSNGGSFALIARDPNDREAIALATRVFEGLLEDGKWGIERVLHRSDLNAIGAYSGAFLSVSMASGYSAGSALTTGPWITPSGATKGTHGYLPGPPEMDASFAAYGPGIQPTRLARARLVDVAPTIAALLGLELPNLEGRNLLQ
;
A
#
# COMPACT_ATOMS: atom_id res chain seq x y z
N MET A 1 61.47 40.61 0.87
CA MET A 1 60.81 39.43 0.28
C MET A 1 60.25 38.61 1.42
N THR A 2 59.01 38.86 1.79
CA THR A 2 58.33 38.17 2.92
C THR A 2 57.19 37.32 2.32
N HIS A 3 57.34 35.98 2.37
CA HIS A 3 56.29 35.04 1.93
C HIS A 3 55.29 34.80 3.09
N THR A 4 54.07 35.29 2.90
CA THR A 4 52.92 35.02 3.79
C THR A 4 52.25 33.73 3.31
N LEU A 5 52.40 32.63 4.09
CA LEU A 5 51.72 31.36 3.88
C LEU A 5 50.28 31.47 4.46
N LEU A 6 49.27 31.49 3.59
CA LEU A 6 47.86 31.41 3.94
C LEU A 6 47.53 29.94 4.21
N ARG A 7 47.29 29.56 5.48
CA ARG A 7 46.78 28.24 5.86
C ARG A 7 45.25 28.26 5.74
N LEU A 8 44.69 27.59 4.71
CA LEU A 8 43.30 27.22 4.64
C LEU A 8 43.03 26.10 5.66
N ALA A 9 42.26 26.40 6.70
CA ALA A 9 41.73 25.36 7.59
C ALA A 9 40.45 24.81 6.94
N LEU A 10 40.52 23.58 6.44
CA LEU A 10 39.36 22.80 6.01
C LEU A 10 38.65 22.31 7.28
N ALA A 11 37.52 22.93 7.62
CA ALA A 11 36.63 22.43 8.66
C ALA A 11 35.86 21.24 8.10
N ALA A 12 36.31 20.02 8.35
CA ALA A 12 35.55 18.80 8.11
C ALA A 12 34.41 18.75 9.13
N ALA A 13 33.19 19.02 8.68
CA ALA A 13 32.00 18.78 9.47
C ALA A 13 31.82 17.26 9.62
N PHE A 14 32.30 16.70 10.71
CA PHE A 14 31.99 15.34 11.13
C PHE A 14 30.50 15.33 11.54
N THR A 15 29.62 14.90 10.65
CA THR A 15 28.28 14.45 11.01
C THR A 15 28.43 13.16 11.81
N LEU A 16 28.37 13.26 13.14
CA LEU A 16 28.27 12.11 14.03
C LEU A 16 26.98 11.35 13.65
N ALA A 17 27.12 10.26 12.91
CA ALA A 17 26.01 9.33 12.69
C ALA A 17 25.64 8.74 14.05
N LEU A 18 24.39 9.01 14.49
CA LEU A 18 23.84 8.41 15.70
C LEU A 18 23.90 6.87 15.58
N PRO A 19 24.20 6.13 16.68
CA PRO A 19 24.08 4.68 16.67
C PRO A 19 22.67 4.25 16.23
N ALA A 20 22.56 3.20 15.45
CA ALA A 20 21.28 2.71 14.92
C ALA A 20 20.25 2.40 16.03
N ALA A 21 20.71 2.01 17.22
CA ALA A 21 19.88 1.71 18.41
C ALA A 21 19.16 2.93 19.02
N ASP A 22 19.43 4.15 18.55
CA ASP A 22 18.91 5.40 19.11
C ASP A 22 18.03 6.16 18.09
N ARG A 23 17.62 5.49 17.01
CA ARG A 23 16.84 6.10 15.92
C ARG A 23 15.41 5.61 15.93
N HIS A 24 14.51 6.51 15.58
CA HIS A 24 13.10 6.21 15.36
C HIS A 24 12.74 6.45 13.90
N VAL A 25 11.99 5.54 13.30
CA VAL A 25 11.44 5.68 11.95
C VAL A 25 9.93 5.57 12.04
N ILE A 26 9.25 6.64 11.63
CA ILE A 26 7.80 6.71 11.55
C ILE A 26 7.42 6.68 10.08
N VAL A 27 6.82 5.58 9.64
CA VAL A 27 6.33 5.40 8.28
C VAL A 27 4.85 5.71 8.27
N VAL A 28 4.46 6.70 7.48
CA VAL A 28 3.05 7.06 7.27
C VAL A 28 2.70 6.75 5.82
N SER A 29 1.88 5.74 5.63
CA SER A 29 1.31 5.42 4.32
C SER A 29 0.03 6.23 4.11
N LEU A 30 -0.01 6.93 2.98
CA LEU A 30 -1.10 7.80 2.52
C LEU A 30 -1.76 7.10 1.33
N ASP A 31 -2.77 6.26 1.62
CA ASP A 31 -3.38 5.37 0.63
C ASP A 31 -3.82 6.13 -0.63
N GLY A 32 -3.45 5.60 -1.78
CA GLY A 32 -3.80 6.16 -3.08
C GLY A 32 -3.08 7.45 -3.49
N LEU A 33 -2.24 8.05 -2.61
CA LEU A 33 -1.61 9.34 -2.91
C LEU A 33 -0.52 9.21 -3.97
N LYS A 34 -0.79 9.70 -5.16
CA LYS A 34 0.16 9.67 -6.29
C LYS A 34 1.46 10.42 -5.99
N GLY A 35 2.59 9.90 -6.48
CA GLY A 35 3.89 10.54 -6.37
C GLY A 35 3.90 11.97 -6.92
N SER A 36 3.19 12.23 -8.01
CA SER A 36 3.04 13.57 -8.59
C SER A 36 2.28 14.53 -7.67
N THR A 37 1.26 14.08 -6.95
CA THR A 37 0.46 14.90 -6.02
C THR A 37 1.30 15.29 -4.81
N LEU A 38 2.02 14.35 -4.17
CA LEU A 38 2.89 14.67 -3.04
C LEU A 38 4.03 15.62 -3.45
N ARG A 39 4.69 15.34 -4.57
CA ARG A 39 5.80 16.17 -5.07
C ARG A 39 5.38 17.62 -5.35
N ASN A 40 4.15 17.82 -5.81
CA ASN A 40 3.61 19.12 -6.19
C ASN A 40 2.64 19.69 -5.14
N ILE A 41 2.67 19.20 -3.91
CA ILE A 41 1.69 19.53 -2.86
C ILE A 41 1.54 21.05 -2.65
N ALA A 42 2.63 21.81 -2.70
CA ALA A 42 2.62 23.26 -2.56
C ALA A 42 1.84 23.96 -3.68
N SER A 43 1.81 23.40 -4.90
CA SER A 43 1.12 23.99 -6.06
C SER A 43 -0.39 23.83 -5.99
N LEU A 44 -0.90 22.90 -5.17
CA LEU A 44 -2.33 22.69 -5.00
C LEU A 44 -3.02 23.80 -4.20
N LYS A 45 -2.23 24.72 -3.59
CA LYS A 45 -2.73 25.86 -2.80
C LYS A 45 -3.70 25.45 -1.69
N ARG A 46 -3.48 24.29 -1.07
CA ARG A 46 -4.22 23.80 0.08
C ARG A 46 -3.45 24.11 1.36
N ASN A 47 -4.16 24.12 2.49
CA ASN A 47 -3.54 24.33 3.79
C ASN A 47 -2.84 23.05 4.28
N THR A 48 -1.64 22.80 3.74
CA THR A 48 -0.84 21.60 4.00
C THR A 48 0.60 21.96 4.43
N PRO A 49 0.79 22.75 5.50
CA PRO A 49 2.09 23.26 5.90
C PRO A 49 3.10 22.17 6.30
N ASN A 50 2.63 21.07 6.93
CA ASN A 50 3.50 19.97 7.34
C ASN A 50 4.01 19.19 6.13
N LEU A 51 3.13 18.86 5.18
CA LEU A 51 3.50 18.17 3.95
C LEU A 51 4.45 19.04 3.10
N ILE A 52 4.18 20.35 3.00
CA ILE A 52 5.04 21.30 2.30
C ILE A 52 6.42 21.36 2.97
N ASP A 53 6.50 21.49 4.30
CA ASP A 53 7.76 21.52 5.03
C ASP A 53 8.57 20.24 4.79
N MET A 54 7.95 19.05 4.93
CA MET A 54 8.61 17.77 4.73
C MET A 54 9.11 17.57 3.30
N THR A 55 8.31 17.95 2.29
CA THR A 55 8.68 17.80 0.89
C THR A 55 9.68 18.84 0.39
N THR A 56 9.76 20.00 1.06
CA THR A 56 10.71 21.06 0.72
C THR A 56 12.08 20.83 1.37
N ARG A 57 12.08 20.35 2.62
CA ARG A 57 13.30 20.16 3.44
C ARG A 57 13.79 18.72 3.49
N GLY A 58 13.06 17.78 2.89
CA GLY A 58 13.36 16.37 2.83
C GLY A 58 13.81 15.88 1.44
N ALA A 59 14.06 14.58 1.35
CA ALA A 59 14.30 13.88 0.10
C ALA A 59 12.96 13.39 -0.48
N VAL A 60 12.66 13.72 -1.73
CA VAL A 60 11.38 13.40 -2.39
C VAL A 60 11.63 12.74 -3.73
N SER A 61 11.00 11.59 -3.96
CA SER A 61 11.07 10.88 -5.25
C SER A 61 10.14 11.48 -6.30
N GLU A 62 10.51 11.35 -7.57
CA GLU A 62 9.60 11.62 -8.69
C GLU A 62 8.36 10.73 -8.66
N GLY A 63 8.48 9.52 -8.12
CA GLY A 63 7.45 8.54 -7.88
C GLY A 63 8.04 7.18 -7.58
N LEU A 64 7.25 6.27 -7.03
CA LEU A 64 7.60 4.87 -6.86
C LEU A 64 6.79 4.02 -7.84
N THR A 65 7.47 3.32 -8.74
CA THR A 65 6.82 2.29 -9.54
C THR A 65 6.33 1.18 -8.62
N GLY A 66 5.01 0.95 -8.60
CA GLY A 66 4.34 -0.03 -7.77
C GLY A 66 4.67 -1.48 -8.14
N VAL A 67 4.10 -2.42 -7.39
CA VAL A 67 4.07 -3.85 -7.72
C VAL A 67 2.76 -4.21 -8.42
N TYR A 68 2.65 -5.40 -9.01
CA TYR A 68 1.43 -5.81 -9.71
C TYR A 68 0.74 -6.99 -8.99
N PRO A 69 -0.57 -6.81 -8.67
CA PRO A 69 -1.44 -5.65 -8.92
C PRO A 69 -1.10 -4.46 -8.03
N THR A 70 -1.34 -3.22 -8.53
CA THR A 70 -1.15 -1.98 -7.74
C THR A 70 -2.33 -1.78 -6.78
N VAL A 71 -2.44 -2.65 -5.77
CA VAL A 71 -3.50 -2.61 -4.75
C VAL A 71 -2.90 -2.64 -3.35
N THR A 72 -3.68 -2.20 -2.38
CA THR A 72 -3.29 -1.88 -1.01
C THR A 72 -2.47 -2.98 -0.32
N TYR A 73 -3.00 -4.20 -0.20
CA TYR A 73 -2.38 -5.26 0.61
C TYR A 73 -1.06 -5.81 0.04
N PRO A 74 -0.96 -6.14 -1.27
CA PRO A 74 0.32 -6.47 -1.89
C PRO A 74 1.35 -5.35 -1.76
N SER A 75 0.94 -4.10 -1.99
CA SER A 75 1.83 -2.94 -1.92
C SER A 75 2.36 -2.71 -0.51
N HIS A 76 1.48 -2.71 0.52
CA HIS A 76 1.90 -2.54 1.92
C HIS A 76 2.78 -3.70 2.41
N THR A 77 2.54 -4.93 1.93
CA THR A 77 3.43 -6.06 2.22
C THR A 77 4.79 -5.88 1.56
N THR A 78 4.84 -5.35 0.33
CA THR A 78 6.10 -4.99 -0.34
C THR A 78 6.86 -3.90 0.42
N LEU A 79 6.17 -2.86 0.94
CA LEU A 79 6.77 -1.77 1.73
C LEU A 79 7.50 -2.27 2.99
N VAL A 80 7.12 -3.42 3.53
CA VAL A 80 7.72 -3.97 4.77
C VAL A 80 8.56 -5.23 4.56
N THR A 81 8.57 -5.80 3.36
CA THR A 81 9.38 -6.99 3.01
C THR A 81 10.49 -6.69 2.02
N GLY A 82 10.33 -5.64 1.17
CA GLY A 82 11.21 -5.36 0.04
C GLY A 82 11.15 -6.44 -1.05
N ARG A 83 10.04 -7.20 -1.11
CA ARG A 83 9.83 -8.32 -2.02
C ARG A 83 8.58 -8.11 -2.87
N SER A 84 8.56 -8.74 -4.02
CA SER A 84 7.42 -8.75 -4.95
C SER A 84 6.25 -9.64 -4.46
N PRO A 85 5.01 -9.43 -4.94
CA PRO A 85 3.82 -10.19 -4.55
C PRO A 85 3.97 -11.71 -4.67
N SER A 86 4.59 -12.21 -5.74
CA SER A 86 4.82 -13.65 -5.91
C SER A 86 5.78 -14.22 -4.86
N ALA A 87 6.69 -13.41 -4.31
CA ALA A 87 7.64 -13.83 -3.30
C ALA A 87 7.04 -13.76 -1.89
N HIS A 88 6.26 -12.72 -1.56
CA HIS A 88 5.67 -12.58 -0.22
C HIS A 88 4.28 -13.22 -0.09
N GLY A 89 3.64 -13.67 -1.18
CA GLY A 89 2.41 -14.47 -1.15
C GLY A 89 1.10 -13.67 -1.10
N ILE A 90 1.13 -12.35 -0.91
CA ILE A 90 -0.07 -11.51 -0.87
C ILE A 90 -0.35 -11.00 -2.28
N LEU A 91 -1.39 -11.54 -2.92
CA LEU A 91 -1.64 -11.40 -4.37
C LEU A 91 -2.83 -10.49 -4.72
N GLY A 92 -3.48 -9.92 -3.72
CA GLY A 92 -4.63 -9.03 -3.85
C GLY A 92 -5.06 -8.51 -2.48
N ASN A 93 -6.09 -7.67 -2.41
CA ASN A 93 -6.69 -7.28 -1.14
C ASN A 93 -7.50 -8.43 -0.55
N THR A 94 -8.17 -9.22 -1.40
CA THR A 94 -8.98 -10.37 -1.00
C THR A 94 -8.32 -11.68 -1.42
N LEU A 95 -8.63 -12.75 -0.70
CA LEU A 95 -8.25 -14.10 -1.06
C LEU A 95 -8.92 -14.52 -2.37
N PHE A 96 -8.24 -15.34 -3.17
CA PHE A 96 -8.86 -15.96 -4.33
C PHE A 96 -9.93 -16.96 -3.86
N ASP A 97 -11.20 -16.65 -4.15
CA ASP A 97 -12.37 -17.41 -3.68
C ASP A 97 -13.41 -17.55 -4.80
N PRO A 98 -13.12 -18.38 -5.82
CA PRO A 98 -14.02 -18.57 -6.95
C PRO A 98 -15.36 -19.21 -6.57
N GLU A 99 -15.40 -19.97 -5.47
CA GLU A 99 -16.59 -20.65 -4.97
C GLU A 99 -17.36 -19.82 -3.94
N ARG A 100 -16.86 -18.63 -3.56
CA ARG A 100 -17.44 -17.69 -2.59
C ARG A 100 -17.68 -18.29 -1.20
N GLN A 101 -16.83 -19.21 -0.79
CA GLN A 101 -16.89 -19.84 0.53
C GLN A 101 -16.33 -18.96 1.63
N LEU A 102 -15.40 -18.07 1.30
CA LEU A 102 -14.71 -17.19 2.23
C LEU A 102 -15.42 -15.85 2.44
N ASN A 103 -16.57 -15.66 1.79
CA ASN A 103 -17.40 -14.45 1.93
C ASN A 103 -16.63 -13.12 1.72
N GLY A 104 -15.72 -13.09 0.74
CA GLY A 104 -14.89 -11.93 0.44
C GLY A 104 -13.84 -11.62 1.50
N ALA A 105 -13.27 -12.64 2.14
CA ALA A 105 -12.21 -12.49 3.13
C ALA A 105 -10.98 -11.80 2.53
N TRP A 106 -10.45 -10.85 3.30
CA TRP A 106 -9.23 -10.13 2.97
C TRP A 106 -8.00 -10.84 3.54
N TYR A 107 -6.81 -10.47 3.07
CA TYR A 107 -5.54 -10.96 3.60
C TYR A 107 -5.21 -10.29 4.96
N TRP A 108 -6.07 -10.42 5.97
CA TRP A 108 -5.85 -9.75 7.26
C TRP A 108 -4.68 -10.30 8.08
N TYR A 109 -4.38 -11.60 7.94
CA TYR A 109 -3.51 -12.33 8.85
C TYR A 109 -2.06 -12.32 8.39
N SER A 110 -1.14 -11.94 9.31
CA SER A 110 0.30 -11.85 9.03
C SER A 110 0.96 -13.19 8.70
N GLU A 111 0.37 -14.31 9.16
CA GLU A 111 0.84 -15.67 8.85
C GLU A 111 0.78 -16.00 7.34
N LEU A 112 0.02 -15.23 6.56
CA LEU A 112 -0.06 -15.37 5.10
C LEU A 112 1.14 -14.76 4.37
N ILE A 113 1.98 -13.99 5.08
CA ILE A 113 3.21 -13.43 4.51
C ILE A 113 4.30 -14.50 4.52
N ALA A 114 4.74 -14.92 3.34
CA ALA A 114 5.67 -16.04 3.17
C ALA A 114 7.16 -15.71 3.43
N VAL A 115 7.51 -14.45 3.73
CA VAL A 115 8.89 -13.97 3.87
C VAL A 115 9.05 -13.09 5.11
N PRO A 116 10.29 -12.94 5.64
CA PRO A 116 10.54 -12.03 6.76
C PRO A 116 10.17 -10.59 6.45
N THR A 117 9.73 -9.86 7.47
CA THR A 117 9.31 -8.46 7.41
C THR A 117 10.20 -7.58 8.28
N LEU A 118 10.09 -6.26 8.14
CA LEU A 118 10.79 -5.28 8.97
C LEU A 118 10.55 -5.49 10.47
N TRP A 119 9.34 -5.85 10.90
CA TRP A 119 9.06 -6.09 12.31
C TRP A 119 9.74 -7.36 12.86
N HIS A 120 9.95 -8.41 12.03
CA HIS A 120 10.75 -9.56 12.43
C HIS A 120 12.22 -9.15 12.65
N ALA A 121 12.82 -8.43 11.69
CA ALA A 121 14.19 -7.95 11.80
C ALA A 121 14.37 -6.95 12.97
N ALA A 122 13.40 -6.07 13.21
CA ALA A 122 13.41 -5.15 14.35
C ALA A 122 13.36 -5.90 15.70
N ARG A 123 12.49 -6.89 15.83
CA ARG A 123 12.38 -7.75 17.01
C ARG A 123 13.68 -8.52 17.28
N ASP A 124 14.28 -9.12 16.25
CA ASP A 124 15.55 -9.85 16.37
C ASP A 124 16.69 -8.94 16.86
N LYS A 125 16.59 -7.64 16.59
CA LYS A 125 17.50 -6.60 17.07
C LYS A 125 17.11 -6.00 18.44
N GLY A 126 15.98 -6.42 19.01
CA GLY A 126 15.46 -5.90 20.28
C GLY A 126 14.86 -4.49 20.20
N LEU A 127 14.48 -4.03 18.99
CA LEU A 127 13.81 -2.75 18.78
C LEU A 127 12.30 -2.91 18.97
N LYS A 128 11.67 -1.92 19.61
CA LYS A 128 10.22 -1.86 19.78
C LYS A 128 9.53 -1.46 18.48
N THR A 129 8.45 -2.17 18.18
CA THR A 129 7.68 -1.99 16.97
C THR A 129 6.25 -1.58 17.27
N ALA A 130 5.66 -0.75 16.41
CA ALA A 130 4.26 -0.39 16.46
C ALA A 130 3.63 -0.41 15.06
N ALA A 131 2.35 -0.76 14.99
CA ALA A 131 1.55 -0.60 13.78
C ALA A 131 0.15 -0.11 14.13
N VAL A 132 -0.38 0.80 13.32
CA VAL A 132 -1.75 1.29 13.40
C VAL A 132 -2.37 1.18 12.02
N TYR A 133 -3.36 0.31 11.89
CA TYR A 133 -4.09 0.03 10.65
C TYR A 133 -3.21 -0.43 9.47
N TRP A 134 -1.99 -0.90 9.74
CA TRP A 134 -1.17 -1.45 8.66
C TRP A 134 -1.76 -2.78 8.16
N PRO A 135 -1.94 -2.95 6.83
CA PRO A 135 -2.48 -4.17 6.24
C PRO A 135 -1.68 -5.42 6.61
N VAL A 136 -2.35 -6.57 6.63
CA VAL A 136 -1.76 -7.90 6.88
C VAL A 136 -1.01 -7.98 8.22
N THR A 137 -1.55 -7.34 9.28
CA THR A 137 -0.90 -7.34 10.61
C THR A 137 -1.69 -8.01 11.72
N VAL A 138 -2.84 -8.63 11.44
CA VAL A 138 -3.52 -9.45 12.46
C VAL A 138 -2.62 -10.63 12.85
N GLY A 139 -2.33 -10.74 14.15
CA GLY A 139 -1.42 -11.77 14.68
C GLY A 139 0.07 -11.51 14.42
N ALA A 140 0.46 -10.36 13.87
CA ALA A 140 1.86 -10.01 13.64
C ALA A 140 2.64 -9.87 14.96
N ALA A 141 3.92 -10.26 14.93
CA ALA A 141 4.84 -10.13 16.06
C ALA A 141 5.32 -8.67 16.23
N ILE A 142 4.37 -7.76 16.44
CA ILE A 142 4.54 -6.31 16.64
C ILE A 142 4.16 -5.99 18.09
N ASP A 143 5.00 -5.23 18.81
CA ASP A 143 4.82 -4.97 20.24
C ASP A 143 3.53 -4.19 20.53
N PHE A 144 3.23 -3.18 19.73
CA PHE A 144 2.06 -2.29 19.88
C PHE A 144 1.26 -2.25 18.59
N ASN A 145 0.38 -3.24 18.39
CA ASN A 145 -0.37 -3.43 17.16
C ASN A 145 -1.85 -3.10 17.34
N ILE A 146 -2.35 -2.18 16.50
CA ILE A 146 -3.76 -1.97 16.22
C ILE A 146 -3.97 -2.32 14.75
N PRO A 147 -4.22 -3.59 14.42
CA PRO A 147 -4.19 -4.06 13.03
C PRO A 147 -5.35 -3.51 12.21
N GLU A 148 -5.17 -3.42 10.90
CA GLU A 148 -6.31 -3.31 10.00
C GLU A 148 -7.08 -4.63 10.04
N PHE A 149 -8.32 -4.52 10.46
CA PHE A 149 -9.24 -5.63 10.53
C PHE A 149 -10.65 -5.10 10.17
N ARG A 150 -11.58 -5.99 9.94
CA ARG A 150 -12.98 -5.65 9.63
C ARG A 150 -13.46 -4.45 10.45
N SER A 151 -13.95 -3.40 9.77
CA SER A 151 -14.53 -2.24 10.45
C SER A 151 -15.69 -2.67 11.35
N PRO A 152 -15.68 -2.29 12.64
CA PRO A 152 -16.74 -2.69 13.56
C PRO A 152 -18.11 -2.17 13.11
N ARG A 153 -19.06 -3.08 12.87
CA ARG A 153 -20.45 -2.75 12.52
C ARG A 153 -21.40 -2.98 13.70
N THR A 154 -20.95 -3.81 14.65
CA THR A 154 -21.70 -4.22 15.84
C THR A 154 -20.80 -4.12 17.08
N LEU A 155 -21.39 -4.35 18.27
CA LEU A 155 -20.61 -4.46 19.52
C LEU A 155 -19.68 -5.69 19.51
N GLU A 156 -20.12 -6.78 18.90
CA GLU A 156 -19.34 -8.01 18.75
C GLU A 156 -18.12 -7.78 17.87
N ASP A 157 -18.27 -7.08 16.75
CA ASP A 157 -17.15 -6.69 15.89
C ASP A 157 -16.12 -5.84 16.65
N ARG A 158 -16.59 -4.95 17.54
CA ARG A 158 -15.72 -4.14 18.41
C ARG A 158 -14.91 -5.01 19.37
N LEU A 159 -15.51 -6.06 19.92
CA LEU A 159 -14.82 -7.04 20.76
C LEU A 159 -13.75 -7.80 19.98
N LEU A 160 -14.06 -8.23 18.75
CA LEU A 160 -13.11 -8.87 17.84
C LEU A 160 -11.95 -7.95 17.50
N PHE A 161 -12.22 -6.67 17.18
CA PHE A 161 -11.19 -5.67 16.95
C PHE A 161 -10.25 -5.52 18.15
N ARG A 162 -10.80 -5.42 19.38
CA ARG A 162 -9.99 -5.37 20.61
C ARG A 162 -9.17 -6.64 20.84
N ALA A 163 -9.72 -7.81 20.49
CA ALA A 163 -9.01 -9.06 20.62
C ALA A 163 -7.87 -9.21 19.59
N ALA A 164 -8.00 -8.59 18.43
CA ALA A 164 -6.97 -8.57 17.39
C ALA A 164 -5.84 -7.57 17.70
N ALA A 165 -6.10 -6.53 18.49
CA ALA A 165 -5.13 -5.54 18.91
C ALA A 165 -4.25 -6.05 20.07
N THR A 166 -3.09 -5.42 20.28
CA THR A 166 -2.25 -5.68 21.47
C THR A 166 -3.10 -5.51 22.75
N PRO A 167 -3.08 -6.49 23.69
CA PRO A 167 -3.89 -6.45 24.89
C PRO A 167 -3.76 -5.15 25.68
N GLY A 168 -4.91 -4.55 26.01
CA GLY A 168 -4.98 -3.30 26.78
C GLY A 168 -4.84 -2.02 25.96
N LEU A 169 -4.21 -2.05 24.80
CA LEU A 169 -3.89 -0.84 24.01
C LEU A 169 -5.15 -0.09 23.55
N ALA A 170 -6.17 -0.79 23.09
CA ALA A 170 -7.45 -0.19 22.70
C ALA A 170 -8.15 0.47 23.89
N ALA A 171 -8.11 -0.16 25.09
CA ALA A 171 -8.70 0.38 26.31
C ALA A 171 -7.96 1.63 26.82
N GLU A 172 -6.62 1.66 26.72
CA GLU A 172 -5.83 2.86 27.02
C GLU A 172 -6.23 4.03 26.12
N PHE A 173 -6.37 3.77 24.83
CA PHE A 173 -6.81 4.77 23.86
C PHE A 173 -8.22 5.30 24.20
N GLU A 174 -9.18 4.40 24.45
CA GLU A 174 -10.55 4.80 24.81
C GLU A 174 -10.62 5.62 26.11
N LYS A 175 -9.76 5.33 27.07
CA LYS A 175 -9.68 6.11 28.32
C LYS A 175 -9.25 7.57 28.04
N LYS A 176 -8.39 7.80 27.05
CA LYS A 176 -7.86 9.14 26.71
C LYS A 176 -8.78 9.90 25.76
N TYR A 177 -9.36 9.23 24.75
CA TYR A 177 -10.03 9.89 23.63
C TYR A 177 -11.53 9.58 23.53
N GLY A 178 -12.06 8.74 24.42
CA GLY A 178 -13.43 8.25 24.35
C GLY A 178 -13.55 6.94 23.58
N GLN A 179 -14.77 6.38 23.62
CA GLN A 179 -15.05 5.07 23.03
C GLN A 179 -14.77 5.06 21.53
N LEU A 180 -14.16 3.98 21.03
CA LEU A 180 -13.91 3.78 19.62
C LEU A 180 -15.22 3.80 18.81
N PRO A 181 -15.25 4.49 17.67
CA PRO A 181 -16.45 4.57 16.84
C PRO A 181 -16.88 3.19 16.33
N ILE A 182 -18.17 3.06 15.97
CA ILE A 182 -18.67 1.97 15.16
C ILE A 182 -18.60 2.45 13.71
N GLY A 183 -18.04 1.63 12.83
CA GLY A 183 -17.80 1.98 11.43
C GLY A 183 -16.30 2.11 11.09
N PRO A 184 -15.96 2.56 9.88
CA PRO A 184 -14.60 2.86 9.50
C PRO A 184 -14.02 3.95 10.41
N PHE A 185 -12.79 3.75 10.90
CA PHE A 185 -12.12 4.77 11.69
C PHE A 185 -11.56 5.85 10.78
N PRO A 186 -11.89 7.14 11.02
CA PRO A 186 -11.31 8.23 10.25
C PRO A 186 -9.78 8.32 10.49
N ASP A 187 -9.05 8.87 9.53
CA ASP A 187 -7.60 9.09 9.63
C ASP A 187 -7.19 9.87 10.88
N LYS A 188 -8.02 10.82 11.32
CA LYS A 188 -7.83 11.52 12.60
C LYS A 188 -7.72 10.55 13.77
N THR A 189 -8.60 9.55 13.85
CA THR A 189 -8.60 8.54 14.92
C THR A 189 -7.35 7.66 14.84
N ARG A 190 -6.97 7.23 13.63
CA ARG A 190 -5.75 6.45 13.39
C ARG A 190 -4.50 7.24 13.80
N ALA A 191 -4.41 8.52 13.43
CA ALA A 191 -3.31 9.40 13.83
C ALA A 191 -3.27 9.62 15.35
N GLN A 192 -4.42 9.73 16.04
CA GLN A 192 -4.49 9.83 17.50
C GLN A 192 -3.98 8.56 18.18
N MET A 193 -4.29 7.36 17.64
CA MET A 193 -3.76 6.08 18.13
C MET A 193 -2.24 6.03 18.00
N ALA A 194 -1.71 6.40 16.83
CA ALA A 194 -0.27 6.44 16.56
C ALA A 194 0.44 7.46 17.48
N ALA A 195 -0.11 8.66 17.63
CA ALA A 195 0.41 9.69 18.54
C ALA A 195 0.46 9.21 19.99
N HIS A 196 -0.60 8.54 20.48
CA HIS A 196 -0.63 7.96 21.81
C HIS A 196 0.49 6.91 22.00
N ILE A 197 0.71 6.04 21.02
CA ILE A 197 1.79 5.04 21.07
C ILE A 197 3.16 5.73 21.06
N ILE A 198 3.37 6.75 20.24
CA ILE A 198 4.61 7.53 20.20
C ILE A 198 4.90 8.13 21.58
N GLU A 199 3.94 8.83 22.19
CA GLU A 199 4.08 9.51 23.49
C GLU A 199 4.38 8.53 24.62
N THR A 200 3.74 7.35 24.64
CA THR A 200 3.77 6.43 25.77
C THR A 200 4.76 5.28 25.63
N ARG A 201 5.14 4.89 24.42
CA ARG A 201 5.97 3.70 24.14
C ARG A 201 7.27 4.00 23.41
N LYS A 202 7.34 5.09 22.62
CA LYS A 202 8.52 5.51 21.83
C LYS A 202 9.09 4.36 20.99
N PRO A 203 8.30 3.75 20.08
CA PRO A 203 8.78 2.65 19.26
C PRO A 203 9.89 3.11 18.30
N GLU A 204 10.88 2.27 18.03
CA GLU A 204 11.91 2.54 17.03
C GLU A 204 11.37 2.42 15.61
N LEU A 205 10.36 1.56 15.39
CA LEU A 205 9.64 1.47 14.12
C LEU A 205 8.13 1.63 14.38
N LEU A 206 7.52 2.64 13.75
CA LEU A 206 6.06 2.79 13.73
C LEU A 206 5.57 2.82 12.28
N LEU A 207 4.58 1.99 11.99
CA LEU A 207 3.87 1.91 10.72
C LEU A 207 2.44 2.44 10.90
N LEU A 208 2.06 3.47 10.17
CA LEU A 208 0.70 4.04 10.19
C LEU A 208 0.12 4.06 8.78
N HIS A 209 -1.13 3.61 8.64
CA HIS A 209 -1.87 3.66 7.39
C HIS A 209 -3.06 4.62 7.51
N LEU A 210 -3.10 5.65 6.66
CA LEU A 210 -4.18 6.62 6.48
C LEU A 210 -4.89 6.34 5.15
N ILE A 211 -6.23 6.23 5.16
CA ILE A 211 -7.01 5.62 4.06
C ILE A 211 -8.03 6.59 3.46
N ASP A 212 -8.37 7.68 4.17
CA ASP A 212 -9.51 8.51 3.78
C ASP A 212 -9.36 9.13 2.38
N TYR A 213 -8.11 9.39 1.91
CA TYR A 213 -7.87 9.95 0.58
C TYR A 213 -8.20 8.96 -0.55
N ASP A 214 -7.79 7.70 -0.42
CA ASP A 214 -8.17 6.62 -1.35
C ASP A 214 -9.69 6.49 -1.48
N HIS A 215 -10.40 6.53 -0.33
CA HIS A 215 -11.86 6.47 -0.31
C HIS A 215 -12.53 7.60 -1.12
N GLU A 216 -12.00 8.81 -1.00
CA GLU A 216 -12.49 9.97 -1.76
C GLU A 216 -12.15 9.84 -3.26
N GLU A 217 -10.96 9.34 -3.61
CA GLU A 217 -10.61 9.11 -5.02
C GLU A 217 -11.45 8.00 -5.67
N HIS A 218 -11.86 6.98 -4.92
CA HIS A 218 -12.84 6.01 -5.39
C HIS A 218 -14.21 6.65 -5.68
N SER A 219 -14.63 7.56 -4.81
CA SER A 219 -15.97 8.17 -4.86
C SER A 219 -16.09 9.24 -5.94
N TYR A 220 -15.07 10.08 -6.09
CA TYR A 220 -15.12 11.28 -6.95
C TYR A 220 -14.20 11.18 -8.16
N GLY A 221 -13.26 10.26 -8.17
CA GLY A 221 -12.22 10.10 -9.19
C GLY A 221 -10.90 10.77 -8.81
N PRO A 222 -9.81 10.39 -9.47
CA PRO A 222 -8.48 10.90 -9.17
C PRO A 222 -8.38 12.41 -9.42
N ASP A 223 -7.72 13.12 -8.48
CA ASP A 223 -7.54 14.57 -8.48
C ASP A 223 -8.84 15.39 -8.42
N ALA A 224 -9.96 14.78 -8.08
CA ALA A 224 -11.24 15.49 -7.98
C ALA A 224 -11.17 16.59 -6.91
N PRO A 225 -11.77 17.78 -7.16
CA PRO A 225 -11.79 18.85 -6.16
C PRO A 225 -12.38 18.46 -4.81
N GLU A 226 -13.28 17.48 -4.81
CA GLU A 226 -13.93 16.92 -3.62
C GLU A 226 -12.97 16.11 -2.74
N ALA A 227 -11.95 15.47 -3.33
CA ALA A 227 -10.92 14.72 -2.59
C ALA A 227 -9.85 15.62 -1.97
N LEU A 228 -9.60 16.81 -2.52
CA LEU A 228 -8.52 17.69 -2.07
C LEU A 228 -8.60 18.13 -0.59
N PRO A 229 -9.77 18.37 0.03
CA PRO A 229 -9.86 18.67 1.47
C PRO A 229 -9.26 17.59 2.37
N THR A 230 -9.24 16.33 1.94
CA THR A 230 -8.66 15.22 2.69
C THR A 230 -7.14 15.37 2.85
N LEU A 231 -6.46 16.05 1.90
CA LEU A 231 -5.04 16.38 2.03
C LEU A 231 -4.77 17.32 3.22
N GLU A 232 -5.69 18.21 3.57
CA GLU A 232 -5.59 19.07 4.76
C GLU A 232 -5.82 18.27 6.06
N ALA A 233 -6.68 17.26 6.02
CA ALA A 233 -6.87 16.32 7.13
C ALA A 233 -5.62 15.45 7.34
N ILE A 234 -5.02 14.94 6.26
CA ILE A 234 -3.73 14.23 6.30
C ILE A 234 -2.63 15.14 6.88
N ASP A 235 -2.53 16.39 6.42
CA ASP A 235 -1.54 17.35 6.94
C ASP A 235 -1.71 17.56 8.44
N SER A 236 -2.95 17.68 8.90
CA SER A 236 -3.27 17.80 10.33
C SER A 236 -2.87 16.55 11.11
N ALA A 237 -3.05 15.36 10.54
CA ALA A 237 -2.59 14.09 11.12
C ALA A 237 -1.06 14.07 11.24
N ILE A 238 -0.33 14.47 10.20
CA ILE A 238 1.14 14.60 10.24
C ILE A 238 1.56 15.61 11.32
N GLY A 239 0.88 16.75 11.44
CA GLY A 239 1.12 17.75 12.49
C GLY A 239 0.96 17.15 13.89
N LEU A 240 -0.06 16.33 14.10
CA LEU A 240 -0.29 15.61 15.37
C LEU A 240 0.86 14.65 15.69
N LEU A 241 1.34 13.87 14.72
CA LEU A 241 2.46 12.95 14.91
C LEU A 241 3.76 13.70 15.22
N ARG A 242 4.03 14.81 14.55
CA ARG A 242 5.20 15.67 14.84
C ARG A 242 5.14 16.23 16.25
N ALA A 243 3.97 16.67 16.70
CA ALA A 243 3.77 17.13 18.08
C ALA A 243 4.02 16.01 19.11
N ALA A 244 3.51 14.80 18.84
CA ALA A 244 3.73 13.63 19.69
C ALA A 244 5.22 13.25 19.78
N VAL A 245 5.96 13.28 18.68
CA VAL A 245 7.41 13.04 18.64
C VAL A 245 8.16 14.07 19.48
N LYS A 246 7.80 15.35 19.37
CA LYS A 246 8.37 16.42 20.16
C LYS A 246 8.07 16.25 21.65
N GLN A 247 6.81 15.96 22.02
CA GLN A 247 6.39 15.70 23.40
C GLN A 247 7.10 14.48 24.00
N ALA A 248 7.34 13.45 23.21
CA ALA A 248 8.10 12.27 23.60
C ALA A 248 9.60 12.54 23.78
N GLY A 249 10.12 13.71 23.34
CA GLY A 249 11.54 14.07 23.42
C GLY A 249 12.44 13.26 22.47
N ILE A 250 11.90 12.76 21.35
CA ILE A 250 12.65 11.95 20.38
C ILE A 250 12.80 12.63 19.00
N GLU A 251 12.42 13.91 18.88
CA GLU A 251 12.43 14.64 17.60
C GLU A 251 13.80 14.62 16.92
N ALA A 252 14.88 14.87 17.66
CA ALA A 252 16.25 14.89 17.13
C ALA A 252 16.75 13.52 16.64
N LYS A 253 15.98 12.45 16.85
CA LYS A 253 16.32 11.06 16.51
C LYS A 253 15.29 10.40 15.59
N THR A 254 14.26 11.14 15.16
CA THR A 254 13.12 10.62 14.41
C THR A 254 13.20 11.00 12.94
N THR A 255 13.13 10.00 12.07
CA THR A 255 12.93 10.16 10.63
C THR A 255 11.49 9.80 10.27
N PHE A 256 10.81 10.69 9.58
CA PHE A 256 9.51 10.42 8.96
C PHE A 256 9.71 9.94 7.53
N LEU A 257 9.01 8.88 7.15
CA LEU A 257 8.83 8.46 5.77
C LEU A 257 7.35 8.61 5.42
N LEU A 258 7.05 9.48 4.46
CA LEU A 258 5.73 9.55 3.83
C LEU A 258 5.79 8.68 2.58
N VAL A 259 4.94 7.67 2.53
CA VAL A 259 4.84 6.75 1.41
C VAL A 259 3.39 6.64 0.96
N SER A 260 3.13 6.09 -0.20
CA SER A 260 1.85 5.51 -0.56
C SER A 260 2.06 4.15 -1.19
N ASP A 261 1.00 3.49 -1.50
CA ASP A 261 0.98 2.13 -2.01
C ASP A 261 0.70 2.06 -3.50
N HIS A 262 -0.08 3.00 -4.05
CA HIS A 262 -0.42 3.11 -5.47
C HIS A 262 -0.90 4.51 -5.85
N GLY A 263 -1.14 4.70 -7.15
CA GLY A 263 -1.87 5.81 -7.70
C GLY A 263 -3.27 5.40 -8.14
N PHE A 264 -3.94 6.25 -8.96
CA PHE A 264 -5.33 6.08 -9.36
C PHE A 264 -5.56 6.36 -10.85
N ARG A 265 -6.58 5.70 -11.43
CA ARG A 265 -7.14 6.03 -12.75
C ARG A 265 -8.65 6.26 -12.67
N PRO A 266 -9.22 7.15 -13.49
CA PRO A 266 -10.66 7.33 -13.59
C PRO A 266 -11.32 6.09 -14.22
N ILE A 267 -12.57 5.81 -13.82
CA ILE A 267 -13.37 4.75 -14.42
C ILE A 267 -14.80 5.21 -14.69
N SER A 268 -15.40 4.62 -15.72
CA SER A 268 -16.82 4.78 -16.06
C SER A 268 -17.47 3.45 -16.45
N LYS A 269 -16.67 2.44 -16.74
CA LYS A 269 -17.10 1.13 -17.23
C LYS A 269 -16.41 -0.01 -16.48
N VAL A 270 -17.08 -1.14 -16.41
CA VAL A 270 -16.59 -2.36 -15.76
C VAL A 270 -16.70 -3.51 -16.74
N LEU A 271 -15.59 -4.15 -17.08
CA LEU A 271 -15.59 -5.45 -17.74
C LEU A 271 -15.96 -6.51 -16.71
N GLN A 272 -16.84 -7.45 -17.09
CA GLN A 272 -17.29 -8.56 -16.24
C GLN A 272 -16.62 -9.87 -16.72
N PRO A 273 -15.39 -10.18 -16.28
CA PRO A 273 -14.64 -11.34 -16.81
C PRO A 273 -15.31 -12.67 -16.50
N ASN A 274 -16.04 -12.78 -15.37
CA ASN A 274 -16.82 -13.97 -15.08
C ASN A 274 -17.98 -14.18 -16.08
N ALA A 275 -18.63 -13.12 -16.58
CA ALA A 275 -19.66 -13.24 -17.64
C ALA A 275 -19.04 -13.75 -18.95
N VAL A 276 -17.85 -13.27 -19.30
CA VAL A 276 -17.09 -13.79 -20.47
C VAL A 276 -16.81 -15.27 -20.29
N LEU A 277 -16.21 -15.69 -19.18
CA LEU A 277 -15.86 -17.10 -18.93
C LEU A 277 -17.09 -18.01 -18.88
N THR A 278 -18.19 -17.54 -18.25
CA THR A 278 -19.42 -18.33 -18.16
C THR A 278 -20.06 -18.55 -19.52
N SER A 279 -20.01 -17.56 -20.44
CA SER A 279 -20.52 -17.71 -21.82
C SER A 279 -19.72 -18.73 -22.63
N LEU A 280 -18.50 -19.04 -22.22
CA LEU A 280 -17.61 -20.05 -22.82
C LEU A 280 -17.71 -21.43 -22.13
N GLY A 281 -18.54 -21.57 -21.10
CA GLY A 281 -18.60 -22.79 -20.28
C GLY A 281 -17.35 -23.01 -19.39
N LEU A 282 -16.55 -21.97 -19.17
CA LEU A 282 -15.32 -22.00 -18.35
C LEU A 282 -15.53 -21.47 -16.93
N GLY A 283 -16.39 -20.46 -16.78
CA GLY A 283 -16.74 -19.87 -15.48
C GLY A 283 -17.83 -20.65 -14.76
N ALA A 284 -17.96 -20.39 -13.44
CA ALA A 284 -19.05 -20.95 -12.66
C ALA A 284 -20.40 -20.40 -13.12
N PRO A 285 -21.43 -21.26 -13.32
CA PRO A 285 -22.79 -20.79 -13.54
C PRO A 285 -23.33 -20.12 -12.28
N ALA A 286 -24.26 -19.16 -12.43
CA ALA A 286 -24.77 -18.35 -11.32
C ALA A 286 -25.42 -19.17 -10.19
N ASN A 287 -25.94 -20.37 -10.50
CA ASN A 287 -26.62 -21.25 -9.56
C ASN A 287 -25.71 -22.31 -8.90
N ASP A 288 -24.44 -22.42 -9.31
CA ASP A 288 -23.51 -23.40 -8.79
C ASP A 288 -22.06 -22.91 -8.90
N ALA A 289 -21.60 -22.18 -7.88
CA ALA A 289 -20.26 -21.60 -7.83
C ALA A 289 -19.14 -22.67 -7.82
N SER A 290 -19.45 -23.95 -7.56
CA SER A 290 -18.45 -25.01 -7.54
C SER A 290 -18.03 -25.52 -8.94
N LYS A 291 -18.81 -25.19 -9.98
CA LYS A 291 -18.60 -25.67 -11.35
C LYS A 291 -17.79 -24.69 -12.20
N TRP A 292 -16.58 -24.40 -11.81
CA TRP A 292 -15.66 -23.56 -12.60
C TRP A 292 -14.47 -24.37 -13.12
N ARG A 293 -13.97 -24.03 -14.30
CA ARG A 293 -12.69 -24.50 -14.88
C ARG A 293 -11.63 -23.42 -14.84
N VAL A 294 -12.04 -22.14 -15.02
CA VAL A 294 -11.20 -20.95 -14.92
C VAL A 294 -11.85 -19.95 -13.96
N GLY A 295 -11.13 -19.58 -12.93
CA GLY A 295 -11.55 -18.60 -11.93
C GLY A 295 -10.89 -17.23 -12.17
N VAL A 296 -11.58 -16.18 -11.73
CA VAL A 296 -11.15 -14.78 -11.81
C VAL A 296 -10.75 -14.27 -10.44
N HIS A 297 -9.52 -13.77 -10.32
CA HIS A 297 -9.10 -12.99 -9.16
C HIS A 297 -9.05 -11.51 -9.58
N SER A 298 -10.11 -10.77 -9.30
CA SER A 298 -10.25 -9.36 -9.69
C SER A 298 -9.58 -8.43 -8.67
N ASN A 299 -8.86 -7.43 -9.17
CA ASN A 299 -8.13 -6.43 -8.38
C ASN A 299 -8.36 -5.01 -8.93
N GLY A 300 -9.61 -4.63 -9.17
CA GLY A 300 -9.96 -3.30 -9.68
C GLY A 300 -9.52 -3.08 -11.12
N GLY A 301 -8.39 -2.42 -11.33
CA GLY A 301 -7.84 -2.14 -12.68
C GLY A 301 -7.28 -3.35 -13.42
N SER A 302 -7.29 -4.54 -12.80
CA SER A 302 -6.83 -5.78 -13.43
C SER A 302 -7.51 -7.01 -12.84
N PHE A 303 -7.29 -8.15 -13.49
CA PHE A 303 -7.66 -9.45 -12.95
C PHE A 303 -6.69 -10.53 -13.41
N ALA A 304 -6.58 -11.59 -12.61
CA ALA A 304 -5.82 -12.78 -12.97
C ALA A 304 -6.76 -13.96 -13.25
N LEU A 305 -6.36 -14.83 -14.18
CA LEU A 305 -7.04 -16.07 -14.52
C LEU A 305 -6.27 -17.27 -13.98
N ILE A 306 -6.97 -18.08 -13.20
CA ILE A 306 -6.42 -19.25 -12.52
C ILE A 306 -7.22 -20.47 -13.00
N ALA A 307 -6.54 -21.48 -13.52
CA ALA A 307 -7.17 -22.74 -13.90
C ALA A 307 -7.39 -23.60 -12.64
N ARG A 308 -8.55 -24.25 -12.50
CA ARG A 308 -8.84 -25.19 -11.41
C ARG A 308 -7.89 -26.39 -11.47
N ASP A 309 -7.73 -26.96 -12.66
CA ASP A 309 -6.69 -27.93 -12.96
C ASP A 309 -5.62 -27.24 -13.84
N PRO A 310 -4.38 -27.10 -13.35
CA PRO A 310 -3.30 -26.50 -14.13
C PRO A 310 -2.94 -27.28 -15.41
N ASN A 311 -3.43 -28.51 -15.57
CA ASN A 311 -3.26 -29.34 -16.75
C ASN A 311 -4.45 -29.26 -17.74
N ASP A 312 -5.50 -28.49 -17.43
CA ASP A 312 -6.63 -28.26 -18.35
C ASP A 312 -6.21 -27.32 -19.51
N ARG A 313 -5.42 -27.89 -20.42
CA ARG A 313 -4.85 -27.16 -21.58
C ARG A 313 -5.94 -26.56 -22.49
N GLU A 314 -7.09 -27.23 -22.60
CA GLU A 314 -8.21 -26.76 -23.43
C GLU A 314 -8.80 -25.48 -22.85
N ALA A 315 -9.14 -25.46 -21.54
CA ALA A 315 -9.70 -24.30 -20.87
C ALA A 315 -8.71 -23.12 -20.87
N ILE A 316 -7.44 -23.39 -20.57
CA ILE A 316 -6.36 -22.39 -20.58
C ILE A 316 -6.23 -21.78 -21.98
N ALA A 317 -6.12 -22.61 -23.02
CA ALA A 317 -5.95 -22.12 -24.39
C ALA A 317 -7.19 -21.35 -24.89
N LEU A 318 -8.41 -21.79 -24.53
CA LEU A 318 -9.64 -21.10 -24.94
C LEU A 318 -9.74 -19.74 -24.24
N ALA A 319 -9.53 -19.65 -22.92
CA ALA A 319 -9.56 -18.40 -22.20
C ALA A 319 -8.50 -17.43 -22.72
N THR A 320 -7.27 -17.90 -22.95
CA THR A 320 -6.18 -17.09 -23.49
C THR A 320 -6.57 -16.47 -24.85
N ARG A 321 -6.97 -17.30 -25.82
CA ARG A 321 -7.38 -16.79 -27.14
C ARG A 321 -8.53 -15.78 -27.09
N VAL A 322 -9.47 -15.98 -26.17
CA VAL A 322 -10.60 -15.04 -26.04
C VAL A 322 -10.13 -13.69 -25.52
N PHE A 323 -9.35 -13.64 -24.43
CA PHE A 323 -8.89 -12.35 -23.90
C PHE A 323 -7.86 -11.65 -24.80
N GLU A 324 -7.05 -12.39 -25.55
CA GLU A 324 -6.21 -11.84 -26.61
C GLU A 324 -7.06 -11.25 -27.74
N GLY A 325 -8.09 -11.97 -28.22
CA GLY A 325 -9.03 -11.47 -29.23
C GLY A 325 -9.81 -10.24 -28.76
N LEU A 326 -10.18 -10.15 -27.47
CA LEU A 326 -10.81 -8.96 -26.89
C LEU A 326 -9.84 -7.76 -26.84
N LEU A 327 -8.55 -8.00 -26.61
CA LEU A 327 -7.52 -6.96 -26.70
C LEU A 327 -7.38 -6.46 -28.13
N GLU A 328 -7.30 -7.37 -29.13
CA GLU A 328 -7.18 -7.03 -30.56
C GLU A 328 -8.40 -6.28 -31.09
N ASP A 329 -9.62 -6.62 -30.65
CA ASP A 329 -10.87 -5.90 -31.03
C ASP A 329 -10.90 -4.45 -30.50
N GLY A 330 -10.16 -4.13 -29.42
CA GLY A 330 -9.96 -2.77 -28.91
C GLY A 330 -11.18 -2.11 -28.26
N LYS A 331 -12.35 -2.77 -28.17
CA LYS A 331 -13.62 -2.19 -27.66
C LYS A 331 -13.88 -2.48 -26.19
N TRP A 332 -13.11 -3.40 -25.60
CA TRP A 332 -13.40 -3.99 -24.30
C TRP A 332 -12.62 -3.34 -23.14
N GLY A 333 -11.84 -2.30 -23.43
CA GLY A 333 -11.07 -1.59 -22.42
C GLY A 333 -9.91 -2.40 -21.83
N ILE A 334 -9.39 -3.35 -22.60
CA ILE A 334 -8.19 -4.10 -22.22
C ILE A 334 -6.97 -3.33 -22.75
N GLU A 335 -6.00 -3.06 -21.87
CA GLU A 335 -4.71 -2.41 -22.21
C GLU A 335 -3.62 -3.45 -22.49
N ARG A 336 -3.56 -4.50 -21.69
CA ARG A 336 -2.53 -5.54 -21.78
C ARG A 336 -3.09 -6.90 -21.36
N VAL A 337 -2.64 -7.92 -22.07
CA VAL A 337 -2.72 -9.33 -21.64
C VAL A 337 -1.31 -9.79 -21.30
N LEU A 338 -1.11 -10.33 -20.11
CA LEU A 338 0.18 -10.82 -19.61
C LEU A 338 0.09 -12.33 -19.42
N HIS A 339 1.03 -13.05 -20.03
CA HIS A 339 1.17 -14.48 -19.88
C HIS A 339 1.96 -14.83 -18.60
N ARG A 340 2.00 -16.11 -18.27
CA ARG A 340 2.77 -16.63 -17.13
C ARG A 340 4.22 -16.15 -17.12
N SER A 341 4.90 -16.11 -18.27
CA SER A 341 6.28 -15.63 -18.39
C SER A 341 6.42 -14.17 -17.97
N ASP A 342 5.49 -13.32 -18.40
CA ASP A 342 5.48 -11.89 -18.07
C ASP A 342 5.21 -11.68 -16.57
N LEU A 343 4.25 -12.44 -16.03
CA LEU A 343 3.90 -12.40 -14.61
C LEU A 343 5.09 -12.82 -13.72
N ASN A 344 5.79 -13.87 -14.13
CA ASN A 344 7.00 -14.32 -13.42
C ASN A 344 8.11 -13.25 -13.47
N ALA A 345 8.30 -12.60 -14.62
CA ALA A 345 9.33 -11.57 -14.81
C ALA A 345 9.10 -10.34 -13.91
N ILE A 346 7.85 -10.00 -13.60
CA ILE A 346 7.51 -8.86 -12.73
C ILE A 346 7.15 -9.27 -11.30
N GLY A 347 7.26 -10.54 -10.95
CA GLY A 347 6.98 -11.04 -9.61
C GLY A 347 5.50 -10.94 -9.20
N ALA A 348 4.57 -11.19 -10.12
CA ALA A 348 3.13 -11.05 -9.91
C ALA A 348 2.39 -12.38 -9.95
N TYR A 349 1.23 -12.46 -9.32
CA TYR A 349 0.20 -13.51 -9.40
C TYR A 349 0.74 -14.95 -9.53
N SER A 350 1.47 -15.43 -8.54
CA SER A 350 1.84 -16.86 -8.49
C SER A 350 0.59 -17.73 -8.60
N GLY A 351 0.59 -18.69 -9.55
CA GLY A 351 -0.59 -19.54 -9.81
C GLY A 351 -1.48 -19.12 -10.98
N ALA A 352 -1.51 -17.84 -11.40
CA ALA A 352 -2.26 -17.42 -12.58
C ALA A 352 -1.57 -17.86 -13.88
N PHE A 353 -2.31 -18.27 -14.90
CA PHE A 353 -1.75 -18.53 -16.23
C PHE A 353 -1.81 -17.31 -17.16
N LEU A 354 -2.72 -16.37 -16.85
CA LEU A 354 -2.92 -15.13 -17.57
C LEU A 354 -3.32 -14.02 -16.59
N SER A 355 -2.96 -12.78 -16.89
CA SER A 355 -3.55 -11.60 -16.26
C SER A 355 -3.90 -10.56 -17.32
N VAL A 356 -4.94 -9.78 -17.05
CA VAL A 356 -5.44 -8.73 -17.93
C VAL A 356 -5.43 -7.42 -17.16
N SER A 357 -4.72 -6.41 -17.70
CA SER A 357 -4.76 -5.04 -17.21
C SER A 357 -5.71 -4.21 -18.06
N MET A 358 -6.56 -3.45 -17.39
CA MET A 358 -7.57 -2.61 -18.03
C MET A 358 -6.97 -1.27 -18.45
N ALA A 359 -7.52 -0.68 -19.50
CA ALA A 359 -7.23 0.69 -19.91
C ALA A 359 -7.88 1.71 -18.96
N SER A 360 -7.38 2.94 -18.95
CA SER A 360 -8.02 4.06 -18.27
C SER A 360 -9.48 4.19 -18.70
N GLY A 361 -10.38 4.48 -17.77
CA GLY A 361 -11.83 4.49 -17.99
C GLY A 361 -12.53 3.15 -17.73
N TYR A 362 -11.77 2.06 -17.54
CA TYR A 362 -12.31 0.72 -17.29
C TYR A 362 -11.73 0.10 -16.01
N SER A 363 -12.55 -0.73 -15.37
CA SER A 363 -12.12 -1.66 -14.32
C SER A 363 -12.64 -3.07 -14.60
N ALA A 364 -12.23 -4.04 -13.78
CA ALA A 364 -12.68 -5.43 -13.84
C ALA A 364 -13.62 -5.73 -12.67
N GLY A 365 -14.78 -6.31 -12.97
CA GLY A 365 -15.76 -6.75 -11.98
C GLY A 365 -15.40 -8.10 -11.37
N SER A 366 -15.90 -8.35 -10.14
CA SER A 366 -15.77 -9.64 -9.45
C SER A 366 -17.07 -10.45 -9.43
N ALA A 367 -18.20 -9.86 -9.91
CA ALA A 367 -19.51 -10.50 -9.82
C ALA A 367 -19.59 -11.81 -10.63
N LEU A 368 -20.16 -12.86 -10.05
CA LEU A 368 -20.60 -14.03 -10.80
C LEU A 368 -21.90 -13.67 -11.53
N THR A 369 -21.84 -13.48 -12.83
CA THR A 369 -22.96 -13.02 -13.63
C THR A 369 -22.91 -13.62 -15.02
N THR A 370 -24.08 -13.79 -15.64
CA THR A 370 -24.28 -14.16 -17.03
C THR A 370 -24.76 -12.96 -17.88
N GLY A 371 -24.73 -11.75 -17.28
CA GLY A 371 -25.22 -10.52 -17.89
C GLY A 371 -24.26 -9.94 -18.95
N PRO A 372 -24.43 -8.65 -19.28
CA PRO A 372 -23.57 -7.97 -20.23
C PRO A 372 -22.10 -8.02 -19.81
N TRP A 373 -21.17 -8.13 -20.77
CA TRP A 373 -19.74 -8.15 -20.50
C TRP A 373 -19.19 -6.78 -20.05
N ILE A 374 -19.85 -5.70 -20.43
CA ILE A 374 -19.55 -4.33 -19.97
C ILE A 374 -20.77 -3.76 -19.26
N THR A 375 -20.52 -3.17 -18.09
CA THR A 375 -21.51 -2.44 -17.29
C THR A 375 -21.01 -1.05 -16.92
N PRO A 376 -21.86 -0.09 -16.56
CA PRO A 376 -21.42 1.16 -15.94
C PRO A 376 -20.73 0.91 -14.60
N SER A 377 -19.79 1.77 -14.21
CA SER A 377 -19.09 1.70 -12.91
C SER A 377 -19.99 2.11 -11.71
N GLY A 378 -21.15 2.69 -11.98
CA GLY A 378 -22.07 3.14 -10.93
C GLY A 378 -21.53 4.36 -10.15
N ALA A 379 -21.50 4.25 -8.83
CA ALA A 379 -21.02 5.32 -7.94
C ALA A 379 -19.49 5.49 -7.96
N THR A 380 -18.76 4.43 -8.25
CA THR A 380 -17.29 4.47 -8.27
C THR A 380 -16.78 5.22 -9.50
N LYS A 381 -15.94 6.23 -9.29
CA LYS A 381 -15.40 7.11 -10.33
C LYS A 381 -13.90 6.93 -10.58
N GLY A 382 -13.19 6.37 -9.61
CA GLY A 382 -11.76 6.05 -9.70
C GLY A 382 -11.45 4.67 -9.15
N THR A 383 -10.35 4.08 -9.61
CA THR A 383 -9.83 2.82 -9.06
C THR A 383 -8.33 2.70 -9.33
N HIS A 384 -7.75 1.71 -8.70
CA HIS A 384 -6.35 1.30 -8.82
C HIS A 384 -6.26 -0.20 -9.18
N GLY A 385 -5.08 -0.83 -9.10
CA GLY A 385 -4.92 -2.25 -9.43
C GLY A 385 -4.47 -2.50 -10.87
N TYR A 386 -4.14 -1.46 -11.62
CA TYR A 386 -3.62 -1.55 -13.00
C TYR A 386 -2.17 -2.04 -13.03
N LEU A 387 -1.67 -2.33 -14.23
CA LEU A 387 -0.25 -2.59 -14.43
C LEU A 387 0.58 -1.36 -14.04
N PRO A 388 1.63 -1.50 -13.21
CA PRO A 388 2.52 -0.39 -12.89
C PRO A 388 3.32 0.05 -14.11
N GLY A 389 3.74 1.33 -14.12
CA GLY A 389 4.53 1.89 -15.23
C GLY A 389 4.06 3.29 -15.64
N PRO A 390 2.78 3.48 -15.95
CA PRO A 390 2.23 4.84 -16.16
C PRO A 390 2.39 5.71 -14.90
N PRO A 391 2.81 7.00 -15.04
CA PRO A 391 3.10 7.87 -13.90
C PRO A 391 1.92 8.12 -12.96
N GLU A 392 0.68 8.03 -13.45
CA GLU A 392 -0.52 8.16 -12.63
C GLU A 392 -0.74 6.99 -11.68
N MET A 393 -0.04 5.86 -11.90
CA MET A 393 -0.04 4.70 -10.99
C MET A 393 1.13 4.70 -10.02
N ASP A 394 2.07 5.67 -10.13
CA ASP A 394 3.20 5.76 -9.22
C ASP A 394 2.74 6.15 -7.82
N ALA A 395 3.22 5.38 -6.86
CA ALA A 395 3.13 5.70 -5.44
C ALA A 395 4.06 6.86 -5.06
N SER A 396 3.87 7.43 -3.88
CA SER A 396 4.67 8.55 -3.36
C SER A 396 5.78 8.08 -2.42
N PHE A 397 6.84 8.91 -2.30
CA PHE A 397 7.89 8.77 -1.30
C PHE A 397 8.46 10.13 -0.93
N ALA A 398 8.52 10.41 0.38
CA ALA A 398 9.34 11.48 0.93
C ALA A 398 9.96 11.02 2.25
N ALA A 399 11.21 11.43 2.50
CA ALA A 399 11.93 11.22 3.76
C ALA A 399 12.28 12.56 4.39
N TYR A 400 12.02 12.72 5.69
CA TYR A 400 12.28 13.94 6.44
C TYR A 400 12.77 13.62 7.86
N GLY A 401 13.87 14.25 8.28
CA GLY A 401 14.41 14.05 9.63
C GLY A 401 15.89 14.38 9.72
N PRO A 402 16.50 14.14 10.88
CA PRO A 402 17.92 14.41 11.09
C PRO A 402 18.81 13.66 10.08
N GLY A 403 19.71 14.42 9.44
CA GLY A 403 20.66 13.87 8.44
C GLY A 403 20.07 13.71 7.04
N ILE A 404 18.75 13.88 6.85
CA ILE A 404 18.14 13.88 5.51
C ILE A 404 18.34 15.27 4.88
N GLN A 405 18.95 15.31 3.70
CA GLN A 405 19.16 16.54 2.95
C GLN A 405 18.03 16.76 1.94
N PRO A 406 17.64 18.02 1.69
CA PRO A 406 16.71 18.35 0.61
C PRO A 406 17.23 17.81 -0.72
N THR A 407 16.56 16.83 -1.29
CA THR A 407 17.00 16.14 -2.50
C THR A 407 15.80 15.71 -3.36
N ARG A 408 15.94 15.87 -4.67
CA ARG A 408 15.02 15.27 -5.64
C ARG A 408 15.59 13.94 -6.10
N LEU A 409 14.96 12.87 -5.65
CA LEU A 409 15.33 11.50 -6.04
C LEU A 409 14.67 11.19 -7.38
N ALA A 410 15.38 10.45 -8.23
CA ALA A 410 14.80 9.91 -9.44
C ALA A 410 13.63 8.94 -9.11
N ARG A 411 12.86 8.58 -10.14
CA ARG A 411 11.83 7.54 -10.02
C ARG A 411 12.46 6.25 -9.49
N ALA A 412 11.86 5.70 -8.45
CA ALA A 412 12.32 4.52 -7.75
C ALA A 412 11.25 3.40 -7.82
N ARG A 413 11.41 2.32 -7.06
CA ARG A 413 10.47 1.21 -7.00
C ARG A 413 9.94 1.04 -5.59
N LEU A 414 8.73 0.53 -5.46
CA LEU A 414 8.10 0.28 -4.15
C LEU A 414 8.95 -0.67 -3.28
N VAL A 415 9.61 -1.66 -3.88
CA VAL A 415 10.52 -2.60 -3.20
C VAL A 415 11.76 -1.92 -2.59
N ASP A 416 12.07 -0.66 -2.95
CA ASP A 416 13.22 0.09 -2.43
C ASP A 416 12.95 0.69 -1.04
N VAL A 417 11.67 0.71 -0.58
CA VAL A 417 11.29 1.33 0.70
C VAL A 417 11.74 0.49 1.90
N ALA A 418 11.51 -0.83 1.89
CA ALA A 418 11.97 -1.69 2.99
C ALA A 418 13.48 -1.63 3.23
N PRO A 419 14.37 -1.75 2.22
CA PRO A 419 15.81 -1.57 2.42
C PRO A 419 16.19 -0.16 2.90
N THR A 420 15.43 0.86 2.54
CA THR A 420 15.62 2.23 3.06
C THR A 420 15.31 2.30 4.57
N ILE A 421 14.18 1.75 5.01
CA ILE A 421 13.82 1.67 6.44
C ILE A 421 14.86 0.82 7.19
N ALA A 422 15.23 -0.33 6.62
CA ALA A 422 16.22 -1.23 7.20
C ALA A 422 17.56 -0.51 7.44
N ALA A 423 18.05 0.23 6.46
CA ALA A 423 19.28 1.02 6.57
C ALA A 423 19.19 2.10 7.66
N LEU A 424 18.06 2.82 7.78
CA LEU A 424 17.85 3.82 8.81
C LEU A 424 17.91 3.24 10.23
N LEU A 425 17.40 2.02 10.43
CA LEU A 425 17.37 1.33 11.73
C LEU A 425 18.52 0.32 11.90
N GLY A 426 19.37 0.17 10.89
CA GLY A 426 20.45 -0.81 10.86
C GLY A 426 19.93 -2.25 10.92
N LEU A 427 18.79 -2.55 10.32
CA LEU A 427 18.21 -3.88 10.23
C LEU A 427 18.78 -4.66 9.05
N GLU A 428 18.72 -5.98 9.14
CA GLU A 428 19.07 -6.88 8.05
C GLU A 428 17.83 -7.65 7.61
N LEU A 429 17.51 -7.58 6.33
CA LEU A 429 16.43 -8.33 5.69
C LEU A 429 17.04 -9.19 4.58
N PRO A 430 16.72 -10.50 4.54
CA PRO A 430 17.25 -11.38 3.52
C PRO A 430 16.58 -11.16 2.15
N ASN A 431 17.35 -11.41 1.09
CA ASN A 431 16.85 -11.48 -0.29
C ASN A 431 16.06 -10.24 -0.76
N LEU A 432 16.46 -9.04 -0.36
CA LEU A 432 15.88 -7.79 -0.82
C LEU A 432 15.95 -7.66 -2.35
N GLU A 433 14.88 -7.22 -2.99
CA GLU A 433 14.81 -6.93 -4.43
C GLU A 433 15.09 -5.45 -4.73
N GLY A 434 15.09 -4.62 -3.71
CA GLY A 434 15.29 -3.18 -3.75
C GLY A 434 16.63 -2.72 -3.18
N ARG A 435 16.82 -1.39 -3.20
CA ARG A 435 18.00 -0.70 -2.68
C ARG A 435 17.59 0.44 -1.74
N ASN A 436 18.53 0.90 -0.90
CA ASN A 436 18.33 2.10 -0.09
C ASN A 436 18.26 3.34 -0.99
N LEU A 437 17.22 4.16 -0.82
CA LEU A 437 16.98 5.40 -1.60
C LEU A 437 17.78 6.61 -1.07
N LEU A 438 18.34 6.54 0.14
CA LEU A 438 18.99 7.65 0.83
C LEU A 438 20.52 7.51 0.87
N GLN A 439 21.06 6.69 0.00
CA GLN A 439 22.53 6.53 -0.17
C GLN A 439 23.07 7.44 -1.26
#